data_efe724c9d462e890da4276364a8433d5
#
_entry.id   efe724c9d462e890da4276364a8433d5
#
_cell.length_a   1.000
_cell.length_b   1.000
_cell.length_c   1.000
_cell.angle_alpha   90.00
_cell.angle_beta   90.00
_cell.angle_gamma   90.00
#
_symmetry.space_group_name_H-M   'P 1'
#
loop_
_entity.id
_entity.type
_entity.pdbx_description
1 polymer ?
#
loop_
_entity_poly.entity_id
_entity_poly.type
_entity_poly.pdbx_seq_one_letter_code
_entity_poly.pdbx_strand_id
1 'polypeptide(L)'
;RLETQGIRDEEFIRGKAPMTKEEVRTVSLSKLRLTADSVCYDVGAGTGSLSVEMALRAHQGQVWAIEKKEDAVELIHRNKLKFAADNLEIVEGLAPEALTELPVPTHAFIGGSSGNLKEIVKLLIEKNPQVRIVINCITLETVSEALETAKEFGFEENEIVQLGAARSKAIGRYHMMMGENPIYIITLQKK
;
A
#
# COMPACT_ATOMS: atom_id res chain seq x y z
N ARG A 1 -13.62 15.94 9.20
CA ARG A 1 -12.84 15.11 8.25
C ARG A 1 -11.35 15.36 8.48
N LEU A 2 -10.55 14.30 8.57
CA LEU A 2 -9.09 14.44 8.70
C LEU A 2 -8.51 15.00 7.39
N GLU A 3 -7.67 16.01 7.52
CA GLU A 3 -6.94 16.61 6.39
C GLU A 3 -5.55 15.98 6.21
N THR A 4 -5.04 15.35 7.26
CA THR A 4 -3.77 14.60 7.22
C THR A 4 -4.03 13.10 7.31
N GLN A 5 -3.05 12.27 6.95
CA GLN A 5 -3.08 10.84 7.19
C GLN A 5 -3.02 10.55 8.70
N GLY A 6 -3.24 9.31 9.07
CA GLY A 6 -3.12 8.87 10.47
C GLY A 6 -4.45 8.44 11.08
N ILE A 7 -5.30 7.78 10.28
CA ILE A 7 -6.46 7.10 10.84
C ILE A 7 -5.96 5.98 11.75
N ARG A 8 -6.50 5.91 12.96
CA ARG A 8 -6.10 4.90 13.94
C ARG A 8 -6.47 3.50 13.48
N ASP A 9 -5.67 2.52 13.83
CA ASP A 9 -5.92 1.12 13.46
C ASP A 9 -7.28 0.62 13.94
N GLU A 10 -7.71 1.05 15.13
CA GLU A 10 -8.98 0.66 15.75
C GLU A 10 -10.20 1.19 14.99
N GLU A 11 -10.05 2.21 14.18
CA GLU A 11 -11.15 2.78 13.41
C GLU A 11 -11.49 1.96 12.16
N PHE A 12 -10.58 1.10 11.70
CA PHE A 12 -10.84 0.22 10.58
C PHE A 12 -11.58 -1.05 11.00
N ILE A 13 -12.45 -1.52 10.13
CA ILE A 13 -13.11 -2.82 10.27
C ILE A 13 -12.06 -3.89 9.92
N ARG A 14 -11.86 -4.81 10.84
CA ARG A 14 -10.83 -5.85 10.74
C ARG A 14 -11.43 -7.25 10.76
N GLY A 15 -10.70 -8.19 10.18
CA GLY A 15 -10.95 -9.62 10.20
C GLY A 15 -9.61 -10.36 10.25
N LYS A 16 -9.51 -11.44 9.49
CA LYS A 16 -8.29 -12.25 9.42
C LYS A 16 -7.22 -11.64 8.49
N ALA A 17 -7.61 -10.73 7.60
CA ALA A 17 -6.70 -10.10 6.66
C ALA A 17 -5.63 -9.27 7.40
N PRO A 18 -4.38 -9.30 6.94
CA PRO A 18 -3.35 -8.44 7.50
C PRO A 18 -3.66 -6.97 7.22
N MET A 19 -3.25 -6.09 8.12
CA MET A 19 -3.42 -4.66 7.97
C MET A 19 -2.07 -3.95 8.14
N THR A 20 -1.78 -3.02 7.23
CA THR A 20 -0.67 -2.10 7.39
C THR A 20 -0.97 -1.17 8.56
N LYS A 21 -0.12 -1.22 9.59
CA LYS A 21 -0.31 -0.44 10.82
C LYS A 21 -0.12 1.05 10.59
N GLU A 22 -0.70 1.86 11.47
CA GLU A 22 -0.77 3.32 11.34
C GLU A 22 0.58 3.98 11.03
N GLU A 23 1.64 3.64 11.76
CA GLU A 23 2.96 4.25 11.59
C GLU A 23 3.56 3.90 10.22
N VAL A 24 3.49 2.63 9.83
CA VAL A 24 3.95 2.16 8.52
C VAL A 24 3.11 2.77 7.40
N ARG A 25 1.80 2.81 7.58
CA ARG A 25 0.86 3.40 6.63
C ARG A 25 1.15 4.88 6.41
N THR A 26 1.35 5.63 7.49
CA THR A 26 1.69 7.05 7.43
C THR A 26 2.97 7.31 6.65
N VAL A 27 4.03 6.55 6.94
CA VAL A 27 5.30 6.69 6.22
C VAL A 27 5.15 6.27 4.76
N SER A 28 4.45 5.18 4.48
CA SER A 28 4.20 4.72 3.11
C SER A 28 3.44 5.77 2.28
N LEU A 29 2.41 6.39 2.86
CA LEU A 29 1.68 7.47 2.22
C LEU A 29 2.56 8.68 1.94
N SER A 30 3.44 9.03 2.89
CA SER A 30 4.42 10.10 2.71
C SER A 30 5.37 9.81 1.54
N LYS A 31 5.81 8.56 1.39
CA LYS A 31 6.69 8.13 0.30
C LYS A 31 5.98 8.13 -1.07
N LEU A 32 4.68 7.89 -1.09
CA LEU A 32 3.90 7.96 -2.33
C LEU A 32 3.82 9.37 -2.91
N ARG A 33 3.84 10.41 -2.09
CA ARG A 33 3.73 11.82 -2.56
C ARG A 33 2.50 12.05 -3.43
N LEU A 34 1.33 11.64 -2.95
CA LEU A 34 0.08 11.77 -3.68
C LEU A 34 -0.33 13.25 -3.88
N THR A 35 -0.96 13.50 -5.01
CA THR A 35 -1.67 14.74 -5.31
C THR A 35 -3.18 14.49 -5.31
N ALA A 36 -3.96 15.56 -5.33
CA ALA A 36 -5.42 15.43 -5.29
C ALA A 36 -6.00 14.62 -6.46
N ASP A 37 -5.35 14.64 -7.61
CA ASP A 37 -5.78 14.00 -8.86
C ASP A 37 -5.05 12.69 -9.17
N SER A 38 -4.31 12.14 -8.22
CA SER A 38 -3.55 10.90 -8.42
C SER A 38 -4.45 9.73 -8.81
N VAL A 39 -3.97 8.88 -9.71
CA VAL A 39 -4.58 7.58 -10.06
C VAL A 39 -3.70 6.50 -9.46
N CYS A 40 -4.23 5.78 -8.48
CA CYS A 40 -3.46 4.91 -7.62
C CYS A 40 -3.90 3.45 -7.73
N TYR A 41 -2.92 2.54 -7.67
CA TYR A 41 -3.17 1.13 -7.44
C TYR A 41 -2.68 0.75 -6.04
N ASP A 42 -3.48 -0.02 -5.31
CA ASP A 42 -3.10 -0.66 -4.05
C ASP A 42 -3.11 -2.17 -4.28
N VAL A 43 -1.94 -2.75 -4.51
CA VAL A 43 -1.78 -4.16 -4.83
C VAL A 43 -1.58 -4.98 -3.54
N GLY A 44 -2.45 -5.95 -3.33
CA GLY A 44 -2.49 -6.72 -2.09
C GLY A 44 -3.09 -5.90 -0.94
N ALA A 45 -4.27 -5.33 -1.17
CA ALA A 45 -4.84 -4.29 -0.32
C ALA A 45 -5.25 -4.74 1.10
N GLY A 46 -5.43 -6.05 1.33
CA GLY A 46 -5.77 -6.58 2.65
C GLY A 46 -7.09 -6.02 3.18
N THR A 47 -7.05 -5.31 4.30
CA THR A 47 -8.23 -4.65 4.89
C THR A 47 -8.67 -3.40 4.15
N GLY A 48 -7.84 -2.89 3.23
CA GLY A 48 -8.08 -1.63 2.53
C GLY A 48 -7.72 -0.38 3.33
N SER A 49 -7.02 -0.49 4.44
CA SER A 49 -6.66 0.67 5.27
C SER A 49 -5.86 1.71 4.49
N LEU A 50 -4.84 1.26 3.76
CA LEU A 50 -4.04 2.16 2.92
C LEU A 50 -4.85 2.69 1.73
N SER A 51 -5.66 1.83 1.09
CA SER A 51 -6.54 2.21 -0.01
C SER A 51 -7.49 3.35 0.39
N VAL A 52 -8.10 3.27 1.57
CA VAL A 52 -8.98 4.31 2.11
C VAL A 52 -8.21 5.62 2.28
N GLU A 53 -7.06 5.60 2.91
CA GLU A 53 -6.29 6.83 3.12
C GLU A 53 -5.76 7.42 1.80
N MET A 54 -5.38 6.58 0.83
CA MET A 54 -5.04 7.02 -0.51
C MET A 54 -6.24 7.72 -1.18
N ALA A 55 -7.43 7.13 -1.10
CA ALA A 55 -8.66 7.70 -1.67
C ALA A 55 -9.01 9.06 -1.06
N LEU A 56 -8.86 9.19 0.26
CA LEU A 56 -9.12 10.44 0.95
C LEU A 56 -8.11 11.54 0.54
N ARG A 57 -6.88 11.16 0.20
CA ARG A 57 -5.85 12.09 -0.28
C ARG A 57 -6.05 12.47 -1.74
N ALA A 58 -6.26 11.48 -2.60
CA ALA A 58 -6.52 11.67 -4.02
C ALA A 58 -8.02 11.92 -4.26
N HIS A 59 -8.57 12.92 -3.60
CA HIS A 59 -10.02 13.16 -3.56
C HIS A 59 -10.62 13.62 -4.90
N GLN A 60 -9.80 14.02 -5.85
CA GLN A 60 -10.17 14.32 -7.24
C GLN A 60 -9.64 13.26 -8.20
N GLY A 61 -9.02 12.22 -7.69
CA GLY A 61 -8.45 11.10 -8.43
C GLY A 61 -9.24 9.81 -8.21
N GLN A 62 -8.54 8.71 -8.37
CA GLN A 62 -9.11 7.37 -8.30
C GLN A 62 -8.13 6.41 -7.62
N VAL A 63 -8.64 5.49 -6.81
CA VAL A 63 -7.86 4.40 -6.22
C VAL A 63 -8.48 3.07 -6.62
N TRP A 64 -7.62 2.14 -7.04
CA TRP A 64 -7.97 0.77 -7.39
C TRP A 64 -7.30 -0.16 -6.39
N ALA A 65 -8.09 -0.80 -5.54
CA ALA A 65 -7.61 -1.82 -4.60
C ALA A 65 -7.73 -3.19 -5.23
N ILE A 66 -6.61 -3.90 -5.29
CA ILE A 66 -6.55 -5.24 -5.86
C ILE A 66 -6.30 -6.24 -4.72
N GLU A 67 -7.19 -7.19 -4.58
CA GLU A 67 -7.11 -8.23 -3.54
C GLU A 67 -7.67 -9.54 -4.07
N LYS A 68 -6.98 -10.65 -3.80
CA LYS A 68 -7.36 -11.98 -4.29
C LYS A 68 -8.28 -12.75 -3.34
N LYS A 69 -8.28 -12.40 -2.05
CA LYS A 69 -9.05 -13.12 -1.02
C LYS A 69 -10.43 -12.50 -0.84
N GLU A 70 -11.47 -13.31 -1.01
CA GLU A 70 -12.86 -12.88 -0.92
C GLU A 70 -13.19 -12.20 0.42
N ASP A 71 -12.72 -12.76 1.54
CA ASP A 71 -12.95 -12.20 2.87
C ASP A 71 -12.27 -10.84 3.06
N ALA A 72 -11.10 -10.64 2.47
CA ALA A 72 -10.42 -9.35 2.47
C ALA A 72 -11.14 -8.33 1.56
N VAL A 73 -11.60 -8.75 0.39
CA VAL A 73 -12.41 -7.91 -0.50
C VAL A 73 -13.65 -7.37 0.22
N GLU A 74 -14.33 -8.20 0.99
CA GLU A 74 -15.48 -7.79 1.80
C GLU A 74 -15.09 -6.72 2.84
N LEU A 75 -13.96 -6.86 3.49
CA LEU A 75 -13.45 -5.86 4.44
C LEU A 75 -13.17 -4.52 3.76
N ILE A 76 -12.60 -4.54 2.55
CA ILE A 76 -12.34 -3.32 1.79
C ILE A 76 -13.65 -2.61 1.45
N HIS A 77 -14.68 -3.34 1.01
CA HIS A 77 -16.01 -2.77 0.76
C HIS A 77 -16.60 -2.11 2.00
N ARG A 78 -16.50 -2.76 3.15
CA ARG A 78 -17.01 -2.23 4.42
C ARG A 78 -16.26 -0.99 4.86
N ASN A 79 -14.94 -0.98 4.74
CA ASN A 79 -14.12 0.18 5.07
C ASN A 79 -14.35 1.34 4.09
N LYS A 80 -14.51 1.06 2.79
CA LYS A 80 -14.90 2.07 1.81
C LYS A 80 -16.17 2.80 2.24
N LEU A 81 -17.21 2.06 2.62
CA LEU A 81 -18.49 2.63 3.06
C LEU A 81 -18.31 3.42 4.37
N LYS A 82 -17.61 2.86 5.34
CA LYS A 82 -17.41 3.51 6.65
C LYS A 82 -16.75 4.88 6.52
N PHE A 83 -15.76 4.99 5.65
CA PHE A 83 -14.99 6.23 5.48
C PHE A 83 -15.46 7.10 4.31
N ALA A 84 -16.55 6.71 3.65
CA ALA A 84 -17.07 7.42 2.46
C ALA A 84 -15.98 7.65 1.40
N ALA A 85 -15.17 6.64 1.14
CA ALA A 85 -14.12 6.67 0.13
C ALA A 85 -14.72 6.36 -1.25
N ASP A 86 -15.51 7.28 -1.80
CA ASP A 86 -16.33 7.04 -2.99
C ASP A 86 -15.50 6.83 -4.26
N ASN A 87 -14.27 7.36 -4.29
CA ASN A 87 -13.32 7.20 -5.40
C ASN A 87 -12.42 5.94 -5.26
N LEU A 88 -12.75 5.04 -4.35
CA LEU A 88 -12.10 3.74 -4.20
C LEU A 88 -12.91 2.67 -4.93
N GLU A 89 -12.29 2.02 -5.91
CA GLU A 89 -12.83 0.85 -6.61
C GLU A 89 -12.08 -0.40 -6.19
N ILE A 90 -12.77 -1.52 -6.13
CA ILE A 90 -12.22 -2.78 -5.64
C ILE A 90 -12.25 -3.81 -6.74
N VAL A 91 -11.09 -4.42 -7.01
CA VAL A 91 -10.91 -5.47 -8.02
C VAL A 91 -10.50 -6.76 -7.32
N GLU A 92 -11.39 -7.75 -7.33
CA GLU A 92 -11.05 -9.08 -6.88
C GLU A 92 -10.23 -9.78 -7.95
N GLY A 93 -9.01 -10.14 -7.63
CA GLY A 93 -8.11 -10.79 -8.58
C GLY A 93 -6.67 -10.75 -8.15
N LEU A 94 -5.82 -11.30 -9.01
CA LEU A 94 -4.38 -11.41 -8.82
C LEU A 94 -3.64 -10.47 -9.78
N ALA A 95 -2.70 -9.70 -9.24
CA ALA A 95 -1.80 -8.90 -10.07
C ALA A 95 -0.67 -9.81 -10.63
N PRO A 96 -0.18 -9.57 -11.84
CA PRO A 96 -0.46 -8.38 -12.68
C PRO A 96 -1.76 -8.43 -13.50
N GLU A 97 -2.38 -9.60 -13.71
CA GLU A 97 -3.51 -9.78 -14.62
C GLU A 97 -4.67 -8.83 -14.31
N ALA A 98 -5.00 -8.65 -13.03
CA ALA A 98 -6.07 -7.78 -12.59
C ALA A 98 -5.82 -6.28 -12.87
N LEU A 99 -4.59 -5.90 -13.21
CA LEU A 99 -4.22 -4.52 -13.52
C LEU A 99 -4.36 -4.15 -14.99
N THR A 100 -4.46 -5.14 -15.88
CA THR A 100 -4.29 -4.97 -17.33
C THR A 100 -5.25 -3.93 -17.92
N GLU A 101 -6.53 -4.00 -17.56
CA GLU A 101 -7.58 -3.13 -18.11
C GLU A 101 -7.83 -1.86 -17.28
N LEU A 102 -7.11 -1.65 -16.20
CA LEU A 102 -7.29 -0.48 -15.36
C LEU A 102 -6.69 0.78 -16.00
N PRO A 103 -7.18 1.97 -15.65
CA PRO A 103 -6.61 3.23 -16.13
C PRO A 103 -5.12 3.35 -15.82
N VAL A 104 -4.41 4.18 -16.60
CA VAL A 104 -2.97 4.42 -16.42
C VAL A 104 -2.69 4.97 -15.01
N PRO A 105 -1.84 4.31 -14.21
CA PRO A 105 -1.57 4.77 -12.86
C PRO A 105 -0.51 5.87 -12.83
N THR A 106 -0.66 6.81 -11.90
CA THR A 106 0.40 7.75 -11.52
C THR A 106 1.24 7.19 -10.38
N HIS A 107 0.59 6.43 -9.50
CA HIS A 107 1.19 5.85 -8.30
C HIS A 107 0.73 4.42 -8.09
N ALA A 108 1.61 3.61 -7.55
CA ALA A 108 1.26 2.25 -7.11
C ALA A 108 1.92 1.94 -5.78
N PHE A 109 1.14 1.34 -4.89
CA PHE A 109 1.61 0.75 -3.65
C PHE A 109 1.52 -0.76 -3.75
N ILE A 110 2.59 -1.46 -3.39
CA ILE A 110 2.63 -2.92 -3.41
C ILE A 110 2.88 -3.41 -1.99
N GLY A 111 1.83 -3.87 -1.34
CA GLY A 111 1.86 -4.44 0.01
C GLY A 111 1.94 -5.96 0.00
N GLY A 112 1.50 -6.60 -1.10
CA GLY A 112 1.57 -8.04 -1.31
C GLY A 112 1.61 -8.36 -2.79
N SER A 113 2.61 -9.11 -3.23
CA SER A 113 2.84 -9.43 -4.65
C SER A 113 2.53 -10.87 -5.03
N SER A 114 2.35 -11.76 -4.05
CA SER A 114 2.16 -13.20 -4.27
C SER A 114 3.24 -13.85 -5.15
N GLY A 115 4.49 -13.36 -5.03
CA GLY A 115 5.61 -13.84 -5.83
C GLY A 115 5.71 -13.23 -7.23
N ASN A 116 4.85 -12.26 -7.57
CA ASN A 116 4.76 -11.67 -8.91
C ASN A 116 5.32 -10.23 -8.97
N LEU A 117 6.20 -9.86 -8.05
CA LEU A 117 6.67 -8.47 -7.94
C LEU A 117 7.28 -7.95 -9.24
N LYS A 118 8.14 -8.72 -9.87
CA LYS A 118 8.80 -8.34 -11.12
C LYS A 118 7.78 -8.08 -12.25
N GLU A 119 6.84 -8.99 -12.43
CA GLU A 119 5.79 -8.88 -13.45
C GLU A 119 4.86 -7.70 -13.19
N ILE A 120 4.55 -7.41 -11.93
CA ILE A 120 3.74 -6.26 -11.53
C ILE A 120 4.48 -4.97 -11.87
N VAL A 121 5.74 -4.83 -11.47
CA VAL A 121 6.55 -3.64 -11.75
C VAL A 121 6.72 -3.43 -13.26
N LYS A 122 6.96 -4.51 -14.01
CA LYS A 122 7.03 -4.46 -15.47
C LYS A 122 5.77 -3.86 -16.08
N LEU A 123 4.59 -4.36 -15.71
CA LEU A 123 3.31 -3.85 -16.21
C LEU A 123 3.10 -2.38 -15.83
N LEU A 124 3.43 -1.99 -14.61
CA LEU A 124 3.31 -0.61 -14.16
C LEU A 124 4.14 0.35 -15.01
N ILE A 125 5.38 -0.02 -15.31
CA ILE A 125 6.28 0.79 -16.15
C ILE A 125 5.77 0.83 -17.60
N GLU A 126 5.26 -0.27 -18.12
CA GLU A 126 4.66 -0.32 -19.48
C GLU A 126 3.45 0.60 -19.58
N LYS A 127 2.62 0.68 -18.54
CA LYS A 127 1.48 1.60 -18.48
C LYS A 127 1.92 3.06 -18.34
N ASN A 128 2.89 3.33 -17.48
CA ASN A 128 3.43 4.67 -17.22
C ASN A 128 4.90 4.59 -16.81
N PRO A 129 5.85 4.93 -17.70
CA PRO A 129 7.27 4.91 -17.36
C PRO A 129 7.65 5.81 -16.17
N GLN A 130 6.82 6.81 -15.85
CA GLN A 130 7.05 7.75 -14.74
C GLN A 130 6.28 7.38 -13.47
N VAL A 131 5.66 6.19 -13.44
CA VAL A 131 4.91 5.75 -12.27
C VAL A 131 5.80 5.75 -11.02
N ARG A 132 5.25 6.27 -9.92
CA ARG A 132 5.91 6.21 -8.61
C ARG A 132 5.44 4.98 -7.87
N ILE A 133 6.36 4.11 -7.47
CA ILE A 133 6.08 2.84 -6.85
C ILE A 133 6.64 2.84 -5.43
N VAL A 134 5.82 2.44 -4.46
CA VAL A 134 6.23 2.19 -3.08
C VAL A 134 5.94 0.74 -2.74
N ILE A 135 6.96 0.02 -2.27
CA ILE A 135 6.88 -1.40 -1.94
C ILE A 135 7.18 -1.58 -0.46
N ASN A 136 6.29 -2.26 0.25
CA ASN A 136 6.54 -2.67 1.63
C ASN A 136 7.02 -4.13 1.65
N CYS A 137 8.18 -4.36 2.29
CA CYS A 137 8.81 -5.67 2.38
C CYS A 137 8.98 -6.05 3.86
N ILE A 138 8.46 -7.21 4.24
CA ILE A 138 8.58 -7.77 5.59
C ILE A 138 9.75 -8.76 5.65
N THR A 139 10.02 -9.48 4.56
CA THR A 139 11.08 -10.49 4.47
C THR A 139 12.29 -9.99 3.70
N LEU A 140 13.46 -10.54 4.00
CA LEU A 140 14.69 -10.25 3.26
C LEU A 140 14.60 -10.75 1.80
N GLU A 141 13.87 -11.84 1.57
CA GLU A 141 13.63 -12.37 0.22
C GLU A 141 12.88 -11.36 -0.65
N THR A 142 11.84 -10.71 -0.12
CA THR A 142 11.10 -9.66 -0.85
C THR A 142 11.97 -8.42 -1.08
N VAL A 143 12.80 -8.06 -0.11
CA VAL A 143 13.79 -6.96 -0.29
C VAL A 143 14.74 -7.28 -1.44
N SER A 144 15.28 -8.51 -1.46
CA SER A 144 16.18 -8.97 -2.53
C SER A 144 15.50 -8.93 -3.89
N GLU A 145 14.28 -9.44 -3.99
CA GLU A 145 13.49 -9.40 -5.22
C GLU A 145 13.23 -7.97 -5.70
N ALA A 146 12.89 -7.07 -4.78
CA ALA A 146 12.66 -5.66 -5.11
C ALA A 146 13.93 -4.97 -5.64
N LEU A 147 15.08 -5.26 -5.03
CA LEU A 147 16.37 -4.72 -5.49
C LEU A 147 16.78 -5.25 -6.86
N GLU A 148 16.62 -6.55 -7.10
CA GLU A 148 16.87 -7.15 -8.41
C GLU A 148 15.95 -6.58 -9.49
N THR A 149 14.67 -6.42 -9.17
CA THR A 149 13.68 -5.81 -10.06
C THR A 149 14.04 -4.37 -10.40
N ALA A 150 14.41 -3.58 -9.41
CA ALA A 150 14.83 -2.20 -9.60
C ALA A 150 16.04 -2.10 -10.53
N LYS A 151 17.02 -2.97 -10.35
CA LYS A 151 18.21 -3.04 -11.21
C LYS A 151 17.87 -3.45 -12.63
N GLU A 152 17.05 -4.47 -12.80
CA GLU A 152 16.66 -4.99 -14.13
C GLU A 152 15.92 -3.95 -14.95
N PHE A 153 15.01 -3.19 -14.35
CA PHE A 153 14.22 -2.18 -15.05
C PHE A 153 14.85 -0.78 -15.06
N GLY A 154 16.10 -0.64 -14.59
CA GLY A 154 16.86 0.59 -14.71
C GLY A 154 16.40 1.72 -13.79
N PHE A 155 15.94 1.41 -12.59
CA PHE A 155 15.74 2.40 -11.53
C PHE A 155 17.10 2.76 -10.92
N GLU A 156 17.72 3.82 -11.42
CA GLU A 156 19.05 4.24 -10.95
C GLU A 156 19.01 4.85 -9.54
N GLU A 157 17.94 5.58 -9.24
CA GLU A 157 17.70 6.12 -7.92
C GLU A 157 16.50 5.45 -7.28
N ASN A 158 16.76 4.77 -6.17
CA ASN A 158 15.75 4.21 -5.30
C ASN A 158 16.02 4.64 -3.86
N GLU A 159 14.98 4.71 -3.07
CA GLU A 159 15.07 5.01 -1.65
C GLU A 159 14.66 3.79 -0.86
N ILE A 160 15.47 3.39 0.11
CA ILE A 160 15.18 2.26 0.99
C ILE A 160 15.22 2.76 2.42
N VAL A 161 14.10 2.62 3.12
CA VAL A 161 13.98 2.98 4.53
C VAL A 161 13.58 1.75 5.33
N GLN A 162 14.30 1.47 6.40
CA GLN A 162 13.86 0.53 7.41
C GLN A 162 13.10 1.28 8.49
N LEU A 163 11.88 0.84 8.77
CA LEU A 163 11.03 1.42 9.80
C LEU A 163 10.76 0.39 10.89
N GLY A 164 11.11 0.74 12.13
CA GLY A 164 10.74 0.00 13.33
C GLY A 164 9.80 0.83 14.18
N ALA A 165 8.76 0.21 14.75
CA ALA A 165 7.81 0.84 15.64
C ALA A 165 7.57 -0.03 16.86
N ALA A 166 7.31 0.60 18.00
CA ALA A 166 6.85 -0.06 19.22
C ALA A 166 5.71 0.77 19.82
N ARG A 167 4.70 0.08 20.32
CA ARG A 167 3.56 0.73 20.97
C ARG A 167 3.47 0.33 22.45
N SER A 168 3.03 1.23 23.28
CA SER A 168 2.75 0.88 24.67
C SER A 168 1.44 0.08 24.77
N LYS A 169 1.45 -0.87 25.68
CA LYS A 169 0.27 -1.63 26.09
C LYS A 169 0.14 -1.56 27.61
N ALA A 170 -1.03 -1.18 28.08
CA ALA A 170 -1.30 -1.14 29.51
C ALA A 170 -1.40 -2.58 30.07
N ILE A 171 -0.59 -2.86 31.07
CA ILE A 171 -0.59 -4.14 31.80
C ILE A 171 -0.61 -3.79 33.28
N GLY A 172 -1.78 -3.91 33.90
CA GLY A 172 -1.99 -3.43 35.28
C GLY A 172 -1.74 -1.94 35.36
N ARG A 173 -0.82 -1.53 36.24
CA ARG A 173 -0.43 -0.12 36.42
C ARG A 173 0.76 0.32 35.52
N TYR A 174 1.27 -0.57 34.71
CA TYR A 174 2.44 -0.32 33.87
C TYR A 174 2.06 -0.15 32.40
N HIS A 175 2.93 0.53 31.66
CA HIS A 175 2.89 0.61 30.20
C HIS A 175 4.07 -0.19 29.64
N MET A 176 3.78 -1.35 29.06
CA MET A 176 4.79 -2.20 28.42
C MET A 176 4.95 -1.79 26.97
N MET A 177 6.19 -1.60 26.51
CA MET A 177 6.46 -1.34 25.10
C MET A 177 6.45 -2.67 24.33
N MET A 178 5.60 -2.76 23.32
CA MET A 178 5.47 -3.92 22.42
C MET A 178 6.04 -3.56 21.07
N GLY A 179 7.11 -4.25 20.68
CA GLY A 179 7.72 -4.08 19.36
C GLY A 179 6.87 -4.68 18.26
N GLU A 180 6.80 -3.97 17.12
CA GLU A 180 6.25 -4.50 15.87
C GLU A 180 7.40 -4.98 14.99
N ASN A 181 7.12 -5.88 14.04
CA ASN A 181 8.12 -6.35 13.10
C ASN A 181 8.68 -5.16 12.29
N PRO A 182 10.00 -5.03 12.16
CA PRO A 182 10.57 -4.02 11.27
C PRO A 182 10.16 -4.30 9.84
N ILE A 183 9.98 -3.22 9.08
CA ILE A 183 9.56 -3.29 7.68
C ILE A 183 10.50 -2.43 6.82
N TYR A 184 10.74 -2.86 5.59
CA TYR A 184 11.46 -2.05 4.61
C TYR A 184 10.48 -1.40 3.66
N ILE A 185 10.63 -0.11 3.46
CA ILE A 185 9.82 0.69 2.53
C ILE A 185 10.74 1.11 1.40
N ILE A 186 10.45 0.63 0.20
CA ILE A 186 11.27 0.88 -1.00
C ILE A 186 10.47 1.76 -1.95
N THR A 187 11.05 2.88 -2.35
CA THR A 187 10.46 3.82 -3.30
C THR A 187 11.23 3.77 -4.61
N LEU A 188 10.51 3.55 -5.70
CA LEU A 188 11.05 3.48 -7.06
C LEU A 188 10.35 4.50 -7.94
N GLN A 189 11.13 5.31 -8.66
CA GLN A 189 10.63 6.18 -9.72
C GLN A 189 11.76 6.48 -10.69
N LYS A 190 11.48 6.42 -11.99
CA LYS A 190 12.43 6.87 -13.02
C LYS A 190 12.42 8.41 -13.08
N LYS A 191 13.58 8.97 -13.42
CA LYS A 191 13.74 10.41 -13.67
C LYS A 191 13.20 10.81 -15.03
#